data_bbe0c17e2ae45b3cef0ea404582be094
#
_entry.id   bbe0c17e2ae45b3cef0ea404582be094
#
_cell.length_a   1.000
_cell.length_b   1.000
_cell.length_c   1.000
_cell.angle_alpha   90.00
_cell.angle_beta   90.00
_cell.angle_gamma   90.00
#
_symmetry.space_group_name_H-M   'P 1'
#
loop_
_entity.id
_entity.type
_entity.pdbx_description
1 polymer ?
#
loop_
_entity_poly.entity_id
_entity_poly.type
_entity_poly.pdbx_seq_one_letter_code
_entity_poly.pdbx_strand_id
1 'polypeptide(L)'
;MSKSSLLIFAAALLAVICLPIAGRNPQAASPAQTAAPASGKNPAKPTAESQAKAKEVYKRDCALCHGDNGNGKTDLAAGMNLTLADWTDPKTLADKPDSDLFAIIRNGKNQMPAEDPGRASDTEVWNLIVYIRSLSKNQPPAPAPASSTP
;
A
#
# COMPACT_ATOMS: atom_id res chain seq x y z
N MET A 1 38.43 -45.07 -58.04
CA MET A 1 38.60 -44.16 -56.98
C MET A 1 37.38 -44.26 -56.08
N SER A 2 37.55 -44.94 -54.98
CA SER A 2 36.43 -45.47 -54.15
C SER A 2 35.86 -44.38 -53.23
N LYS A 3 34.54 -44.21 -53.32
CA LYS A 3 33.75 -43.24 -52.51
C LYS A 3 33.44 -43.71 -51.04
N SER A 4 34.21 -44.75 -50.60
CA SER A 4 33.87 -45.43 -49.33
C SER A 4 34.74 -45.02 -48.13
N SER A 5 35.63 -44.03 -48.24
CA SER A 5 36.51 -43.63 -47.14
C SER A 5 36.09 -42.38 -46.38
N LEU A 6 34.90 -41.81 -46.68
CA LEU A 6 34.49 -40.53 -46.04
C LEU A 6 33.39 -40.67 -44.97
N LEU A 7 33.04 -41.90 -44.58
CA LEU A 7 31.89 -42.11 -43.65
C LEU A 7 32.28 -42.66 -42.28
N ILE A 8 33.56 -42.71 -41.91
CA ILE A 8 34.01 -43.32 -40.62
C ILE A 8 34.47 -42.29 -39.59
N PHE A 9 34.52 -41.00 -39.93
CA PHE A 9 35.00 -39.97 -38.95
C PHE A 9 33.90 -39.07 -38.34
N ALA A 10 32.63 -39.42 -38.47
CA ALA A 10 31.51 -38.58 -37.96
C ALA A 10 30.80 -39.15 -36.74
N ALA A 11 31.39 -40.13 -36.03
CA ALA A 11 30.69 -40.83 -34.93
C ALA A 11 31.44 -40.76 -33.57
N ALA A 12 32.21 -39.73 -33.33
CA ALA A 12 32.85 -39.60 -32.03
C ALA A 12 33.07 -38.11 -31.68
N LEU A 13 32.09 -37.42 -31.18
CA LEU A 13 32.20 -36.27 -30.23
C LEU A 13 30.88 -35.55 -30.02
N LEU A 14 29.93 -36.16 -29.36
CA LEU A 14 28.78 -35.40 -28.77
C LEU A 14 28.36 -36.08 -27.46
N ALA A 15 29.33 -36.27 -26.56
CA ALA A 15 29.01 -36.36 -25.13
C ALA A 15 28.90 -34.93 -24.58
N VAL A 16 27.81 -34.26 -24.90
CA VAL A 16 27.44 -33.01 -24.22
C VAL A 16 27.06 -33.39 -22.79
N ILE A 17 27.96 -33.10 -21.88
CA ILE A 17 27.74 -33.15 -20.45
C ILE A 17 26.66 -32.15 -20.12
N CYS A 18 25.39 -32.60 -20.03
CA CYS A 18 24.33 -31.87 -19.38
C CYS A 18 24.63 -31.80 -17.87
N LEU A 19 25.44 -30.84 -17.46
CA LEU A 19 25.47 -30.39 -16.09
C LEU A 19 24.14 -29.73 -15.78
N PRO A 20 23.34 -30.16 -14.80
CA PRO A 20 22.21 -29.42 -14.33
C PRO A 20 22.77 -28.13 -13.71
N ILE A 21 22.63 -27.01 -14.39
CA ILE A 21 22.76 -25.70 -13.82
C ILE A 21 21.56 -25.63 -12.85
N ALA A 22 21.81 -25.98 -11.57
CA ALA A 22 20.93 -25.63 -10.48
C ALA A 22 20.87 -24.10 -10.44
N GLY A 23 19.99 -23.54 -11.25
CA GLY A 23 19.63 -22.15 -11.22
C GLY A 23 19.12 -21.86 -9.81
N ARG A 24 20.01 -21.34 -8.93
CA ARG A 24 19.58 -20.60 -7.78
C ARG A 24 18.84 -19.40 -8.32
N ASN A 25 17.52 -19.57 -8.47
CA ASN A 25 16.61 -18.46 -8.61
C ASN A 25 16.82 -17.60 -7.34
N PRO A 26 17.39 -16.39 -7.43
CA PRO A 26 17.32 -15.47 -6.31
C PRO A 26 15.86 -15.12 -6.19
N GLN A 27 15.12 -15.91 -5.43
CA GLN A 27 13.80 -15.58 -4.96
C GLN A 27 14.01 -14.30 -4.18
N ALA A 28 13.68 -13.17 -4.81
CA ALA A 28 13.66 -11.88 -4.16
C ALA A 28 12.83 -12.10 -2.88
N ALA A 29 13.53 -12.06 -1.74
CA ALA A 29 12.86 -12.15 -0.45
C ALA A 29 11.79 -11.06 -0.45
N SER A 30 10.53 -11.49 -0.54
CA SER A 30 9.41 -10.60 -0.32
C SER A 30 9.69 -9.90 1.00
N PRO A 31 9.72 -8.56 1.06
CA PRO A 31 9.99 -7.89 2.32
C PRO A 31 9.02 -8.45 3.34
N ALA A 32 9.56 -8.92 4.47
CA ALA A 32 8.76 -9.49 5.55
C ALA A 32 7.67 -8.48 5.89
N GLN A 33 6.42 -8.85 5.62
CA GLN A 33 5.27 -8.05 6.02
C GLN A 33 5.32 -7.99 7.55
N THR A 34 5.69 -6.84 8.08
CA THR A 34 5.69 -6.62 9.53
C THR A 34 4.24 -6.72 9.99
N ALA A 35 3.93 -7.78 10.72
CA ALA A 35 2.59 -7.98 11.24
C ALA A 35 2.21 -6.79 12.12
N ALA A 36 0.97 -6.30 11.97
CA ALA A 36 0.44 -5.28 12.86
C ALA A 36 0.60 -5.72 14.31
N PRO A 37 0.91 -4.80 15.26
CA PRO A 37 1.07 -5.16 16.67
C PRO A 37 -0.21 -5.83 17.19
N ALA A 38 -0.07 -6.95 17.87
CA ALA A 38 -1.18 -7.71 18.46
C ALA A 38 -2.00 -6.89 19.48
N SER A 39 -1.45 -5.76 19.97
CA SER A 39 -2.10 -4.91 20.98
C SER A 39 -3.22 -3.99 20.43
N GLY A 40 -3.42 -3.93 19.11
CA GLY A 40 -4.38 -3.00 18.49
C GLY A 40 -4.02 -1.50 18.62
N LYS A 41 -2.98 -1.18 19.42
CA LYS A 41 -2.55 0.20 19.69
C LYS A 41 -1.46 0.63 18.72
N ASN A 42 -1.52 1.90 18.33
CA ASN A 42 -0.50 2.53 17.49
C ASN A 42 0.81 2.70 18.29
N PRO A 43 1.93 2.14 17.83
CA PRO A 43 3.22 2.28 18.51
C PRO A 43 3.91 3.62 18.24
N ALA A 44 3.44 4.41 17.27
CA ALA A 44 4.06 5.68 16.90
C ALA A 44 3.97 6.70 18.02
N LYS A 45 5.06 7.43 18.21
CA LYS A 45 5.11 8.65 19.05
C LYS A 45 5.20 9.82 18.08
N PRO A 46 4.07 10.49 17.75
CA PRO A 46 4.07 11.53 16.73
C PRO A 46 4.88 12.76 17.18
N THR A 47 5.67 13.29 16.25
CA THR A 47 6.37 14.56 16.35
C THR A 47 5.88 15.49 15.24
N ALA A 48 6.17 16.78 15.33
CA ALA A 48 5.84 17.73 14.26
C ALA A 48 6.44 17.29 12.90
N GLU A 49 7.68 16.81 12.92
CA GLU A 49 8.37 16.32 11.73
C GLU A 49 7.72 15.05 11.17
N SER A 50 7.45 14.04 12.01
CA SER A 50 6.82 12.81 11.56
C SER A 50 5.39 13.04 11.04
N GLN A 51 4.66 14.01 11.58
CA GLN A 51 3.33 14.37 11.09
C GLN A 51 3.38 15.18 9.79
N ALA A 52 4.39 16.05 9.60
CA ALA A 52 4.63 16.69 8.31
C ALA A 52 4.92 15.65 7.23
N LYS A 53 5.76 14.66 7.53
CA LYS A 53 6.05 13.54 6.62
C LYS A 53 4.82 12.69 6.34
N ALA A 54 4.02 12.37 7.34
CA ALA A 54 2.76 11.64 7.19
C ALA A 54 1.78 12.38 6.27
N LYS A 55 1.71 13.71 6.38
CA LYS A 55 0.91 14.55 5.46
C LYS A 55 1.40 14.47 4.02
N GLU A 56 2.72 14.43 3.79
CA GLU A 56 3.27 14.26 2.44
C GLU A 56 2.94 12.89 1.86
N VAL A 57 3.08 11.81 2.64
CA VAL A 57 2.65 10.46 2.24
C VAL A 57 1.17 10.45 1.89
N TYR A 58 0.32 11.05 2.76
CA TYR A 58 -1.11 11.16 2.51
C TYR A 58 -1.43 11.85 1.17
N LYS A 59 -0.82 13.00 0.92
CA LYS A 59 -1.04 13.76 -0.32
C LYS A 59 -0.62 12.99 -1.57
N ARG A 60 0.49 12.26 -1.48
CA ARG A 60 1.05 11.53 -2.60
C ARG A 60 0.24 10.27 -2.94
N ASP A 61 -0.19 9.52 -1.91
CA ASP A 61 -0.68 8.15 -2.07
C ASP A 61 -2.18 7.98 -1.78
N CYS A 62 -2.80 8.90 -1.04
CA CYS A 62 -4.17 8.74 -0.54
C CYS A 62 -5.15 9.80 -1.04
N ALA A 63 -4.70 11.06 -1.11
CA ALA A 63 -5.57 12.21 -1.34
C ALA A 63 -6.31 12.17 -2.68
N LEU A 64 -5.77 11.51 -3.69
CA LEU A 64 -6.39 11.40 -5.01
C LEU A 64 -7.79 10.76 -4.94
N CYS A 65 -7.96 9.76 -4.08
CA CYS A 65 -9.24 9.11 -3.85
C CYS A 65 -9.96 9.66 -2.61
N HIS A 66 -9.22 9.84 -1.50
CA HIS A 66 -9.80 10.21 -0.21
C HIS A 66 -10.04 11.71 -0.03
N GLY A 67 -9.53 12.56 -0.94
CA GLY A 67 -9.60 14.01 -0.85
C GLY A 67 -8.54 14.61 0.08
N ASP A 68 -8.16 15.86 -0.14
CA ASP A 68 -7.13 16.54 0.66
C ASP A 68 -7.49 16.66 2.13
N ASN A 69 -8.78 16.74 2.44
CA ASN A 69 -9.32 16.81 3.79
C ASN A 69 -9.86 15.47 4.32
N GLY A 70 -9.81 14.40 3.52
CA GLY A 70 -10.28 13.07 3.91
C GLY A 70 -11.78 12.84 3.81
N ASN A 71 -12.53 13.69 3.09
CA ASN A 71 -13.99 13.55 2.96
C ASN A 71 -14.44 12.48 1.95
N GLY A 72 -13.50 11.91 1.16
CA GLY A 72 -13.78 10.87 0.16
C GLY A 72 -14.57 11.34 -1.06
N LYS A 73 -14.78 12.65 -1.23
CA LYS A 73 -15.61 13.25 -2.30
C LYS A 73 -14.72 13.86 -3.37
N THR A 74 -14.08 12.99 -4.17
CA THR A 74 -13.22 13.40 -5.29
C THR A 74 -13.85 13.02 -6.62
N ASP A 75 -13.45 13.70 -7.69
CA ASP A 75 -13.89 13.35 -9.06
C ASP A 75 -13.46 11.94 -9.44
N LEU A 76 -12.27 11.50 -8.99
CA LEU A 76 -11.80 10.14 -9.23
C LEU A 76 -12.68 9.12 -8.52
N ALA A 77 -13.00 9.34 -7.24
CA ALA A 77 -13.88 8.44 -6.50
C ALA A 77 -15.26 8.35 -7.16
N ALA A 78 -15.82 9.48 -7.58
CA ALA A 78 -17.09 9.53 -8.30
C ALA A 78 -17.01 8.80 -9.65
N GLY A 79 -15.97 9.05 -10.44
CA GLY A 79 -15.77 8.39 -11.74
C GLY A 79 -15.58 6.87 -11.65
N MET A 80 -15.02 6.39 -10.54
CA MET A 80 -14.87 4.96 -10.24
C MET A 80 -16.05 4.35 -9.48
N ASN A 81 -17.12 5.11 -9.23
CA ASN A 81 -18.27 4.70 -8.41
C ASN A 81 -17.89 4.20 -7.00
N LEU A 82 -16.89 4.84 -6.39
CA LEU A 82 -16.45 4.51 -5.03
C LEU A 82 -17.31 5.26 -4.01
N THR A 83 -17.75 4.53 -2.99
CA THR A 83 -18.34 5.11 -1.78
C THR A 83 -17.27 5.05 -0.68
N LEU A 84 -16.59 6.17 -0.46
CA LEU A 84 -15.50 6.25 0.51
C LEU A 84 -16.01 6.83 1.85
N ALA A 85 -15.38 6.39 2.93
CA ALA A 85 -15.67 6.88 4.26
C ALA A 85 -15.25 8.36 4.40
N ASP A 86 -16.07 9.16 5.03
CA ASP A 86 -15.78 10.57 5.33
C ASP A 86 -15.00 10.64 6.66
N TRP A 87 -13.70 10.87 6.58
CA TRP A 87 -12.82 10.96 7.76
C TRP A 87 -12.87 12.33 8.45
N THR A 88 -13.65 13.26 7.91
CA THR A 88 -13.92 14.52 8.61
C THR A 88 -14.97 14.33 9.72
N ASP A 89 -15.78 13.27 9.64
CA ASP A 89 -16.68 12.87 10.71
C ASP A 89 -15.92 12.06 11.77
N PRO A 90 -15.82 12.54 13.03
CA PRO A 90 -15.10 11.85 14.08
C PRO A 90 -15.65 10.45 14.41
N LYS A 91 -16.89 10.16 14.06
CA LYS A 91 -17.52 8.85 14.30
C LYS A 91 -17.02 7.79 13.32
N THR A 92 -16.58 8.18 12.12
CA THR A 92 -16.19 7.26 11.04
C THR A 92 -15.09 6.29 11.46
N LEU A 93 -14.12 6.76 12.24
CA LEU A 93 -12.97 5.97 12.68
C LEU A 93 -12.99 5.64 14.18
N ALA A 94 -14.05 6.02 14.92
CA ALA A 94 -14.10 5.89 16.38
C ALA A 94 -13.92 4.44 16.85
N ASP A 95 -14.60 3.49 16.20
CA ASP A 95 -14.62 2.08 16.57
C ASP A 95 -13.62 1.23 15.78
N LYS A 96 -12.71 1.86 15.05
CA LYS A 96 -11.70 1.14 14.27
C LYS A 96 -10.34 1.19 14.95
N PRO A 97 -9.80 0.04 15.39
CA PRO A 97 -8.45 -0.02 15.95
C PRO A 97 -7.39 0.44 14.94
N ASP A 98 -6.30 1.03 15.41
CA ASP A 98 -5.21 1.45 14.53
C ASP A 98 -4.53 0.26 13.84
N SER A 99 -4.51 -0.92 14.46
CA SER A 99 -4.05 -2.16 13.83
C SER A 99 -4.84 -2.52 12.58
N ASP A 100 -6.17 -2.34 12.61
CA ASP A 100 -7.03 -2.64 11.46
C ASP A 100 -6.79 -1.63 10.33
N LEU A 101 -6.61 -0.35 10.68
CA LEU A 101 -6.25 0.68 9.71
C LEU A 101 -4.88 0.38 9.08
N PHE A 102 -3.90 -0.02 9.90
CA PHE A 102 -2.59 -0.43 9.43
C PHE A 102 -2.69 -1.61 8.44
N ALA A 103 -3.43 -2.65 8.82
CA ALA A 103 -3.63 -3.83 7.96
C ALA A 103 -4.31 -3.46 6.63
N ILE A 104 -5.32 -2.58 6.66
CA ILE A 104 -6.00 -2.11 5.45
C ILE A 104 -5.03 -1.33 4.56
N ILE A 105 -4.22 -0.45 5.11
CA ILE A 105 -3.24 0.33 4.33
C ILE A 105 -2.20 -0.59 3.71
N ARG A 106 -1.66 -1.54 4.49
CA ARG A 106 -0.61 -2.46 4.01
C ARG A 106 -1.08 -3.49 3.00
N ASN A 107 -2.28 -4.01 3.16
CA ASN A 107 -2.77 -5.11 2.32
C ASN A 107 -3.72 -4.62 1.21
N GLY A 108 -4.15 -3.38 1.27
CA GLY A 108 -5.24 -2.89 0.44
C GLY A 108 -6.61 -3.43 0.87
N LYS A 109 -7.66 -2.89 0.29
CA LYS A 109 -9.04 -3.37 0.53
C LYS A 109 -9.92 -3.05 -0.68
N ASN A 110 -10.53 -4.05 -1.29
CA ASN A 110 -11.35 -3.89 -2.49
C ASN A 110 -10.55 -3.19 -3.62
N GLN A 111 -10.96 -1.99 -4.02
CA GLN A 111 -10.27 -1.18 -5.03
C GLN A 111 -9.14 -0.30 -4.45
N MET A 112 -8.97 -0.24 -3.15
CA MET A 112 -7.85 0.45 -2.50
C MET A 112 -6.58 -0.39 -2.65
N PRO A 113 -5.55 0.10 -3.32
CA PRO A 113 -4.28 -0.64 -3.44
C PRO A 113 -3.55 -0.73 -2.10
N ALA A 114 -2.68 -1.73 -2.00
CA ALA A 114 -1.74 -1.86 -0.88
C ALA A 114 -0.67 -0.76 -0.95
N GLU A 115 -0.31 -0.20 0.21
CA GLU A 115 0.83 0.73 0.31
C GLU A 115 2.14 -0.07 0.40
N ASP A 116 3.02 0.16 -0.56
CA ASP A 116 4.29 -0.54 -0.66
C ASP A 116 5.26 -0.12 0.46
N PRO A 117 5.90 -1.08 1.18
CA PRO A 117 6.88 -0.75 2.22
C PRO A 117 8.10 0.03 1.73
N GLY A 118 8.43 -0.04 0.43
CA GLY A 118 9.48 0.76 -0.19
C GLY A 118 9.10 2.22 -0.41
N ARG A 119 7.79 2.54 -0.41
CA ARG A 119 7.26 3.90 -0.57
C ARG A 119 6.97 4.58 0.77
N ALA A 120 6.44 3.83 1.72
CA ALA A 120 6.22 4.27 3.08
C ALA A 120 6.56 3.13 4.06
N SER A 121 7.53 3.35 4.93
CA SER A 121 7.90 2.40 5.98
C SER A 121 6.75 2.17 6.97
N ASP A 122 6.83 1.11 7.78
CA ASP A 122 5.80 0.84 8.80
C ASP A 122 5.67 1.98 9.81
N THR A 123 6.77 2.60 10.19
CA THR A 123 6.76 3.78 11.07
C THR A 123 6.02 4.96 10.42
N GLU A 124 6.19 5.17 9.12
CA GLU A 124 5.48 6.21 8.37
C GLU A 124 3.98 5.88 8.27
N VAL A 125 3.60 4.62 8.05
CA VAL A 125 2.18 4.21 8.04
C VAL A 125 1.54 4.37 9.42
N TRP A 126 2.24 4.06 10.51
CA TRP A 126 1.73 4.32 11.85
C TRP A 126 1.51 5.82 12.12
N ASN A 127 2.42 6.68 11.67
CA ASN A 127 2.26 8.13 11.74
C ASN A 127 1.17 8.63 10.79
N LEU A 128 1.01 8.01 9.61
CA LEU A 128 -0.08 8.31 8.68
C LEU A 128 -1.46 8.05 9.32
N ILE A 129 -1.61 6.99 10.10
CA ILE A 129 -2.86 6.72 10.83
C ILE A 129 -3.16 7.84 11.84
N VAL A 130 -2.15 8.34 12.56
CA VAL A 130 -2.31 9.50 13.45
C VAL A 130 -2.76 10.73 12.67
N TYR A 131 -2.15 10.98 11.50
CA TYR A 131 -2.55 12.08 10.61
C TYR A 131 -4.00 11.94 10.13
N ILE A 132 -4.39 10.77 9.63
CA ILE A 132 -5.76 10.50 9.17
C ILE A 132 -6.77 10.77 10.29
N ARG A 133 -6.51 10.32 11.52
CA ARG A 133 -7.37 10.61 12.68
C ARG A 133 -7.44 12.10 13.04
N SER A 134 -6.44 12.88 12.66
CA SER A 134 -6.44 14.32 12.90
C SER A 134 -7.33 15.10 11.93
N LEU A 135 -7.72 14.51 10.80
CA LEU A 135 -8.54 15.17 9.78
C LEU A 135 -9.91 15.58 10.33
N SER A 136 -10.51 14.76 11.19
CA SER A 136 -11.78 15.11 11.86
C SER A 136 -11.65 16.25 12.88
N LYS A 137 -10.46 16.45 13.47
CA LYS A 137 -10.21 17.47 14.49
C LYS A 137 -9.95 18.86 13.88
N ASN A 138 -9.45 18.88 12.65
CA ASN A 138 -9.07 20.09 11.93
C ASN A 138 -10.21 20.66 11.05
N GLN A 139 -11.38 20.09 11.14
CA GLN A 139 -12.53 20.56 10.38
C GLN A 139 -13.12 21.81 11.06
N PRO A 140 -13.41 22.90 10.32
CA PRO A 140 -14.23 23.99 10.83
C PRO A 140 -15.58 23.44 11.30
N PRO A 141 -16.23 24.02 12.30
CA PRO A 141 -17.57 23.62 12.69
C PRO A 141 -18.48 23.58 11.47
N ALA A 142 -19.22 22.49 11.28
CA ALA A 142 -20.18 22.39 10.19
C ALA A 142 -21.12 23.59 10.25
N PRO A 143 -21.48 24.21 9.09
CA PRO A 143 -22.49 25.24 9.07
C PRO A 143 -23.74 24.71 9.76
N ALA A 144 -24.29 25.49 10.69
CA ALA A 144 -25.54 25.12 11.32
C ALA A 144 -26.57 24.79 10.25
N PRO A 145 -27.41 23.74 10.41
CA PRO A 145 -28.45 23.43 9.45
C PRO A 145 -29.28 24.68 9.25
N ALA A 146 -29.43 25.10 7.99
CA ALA A 146 -30.27 26.22 7.67
C ALA A 146 -31.64 25.96 8.28
N SER A 147 -32.04 26.82 9.21
CA SER A 147 -33.37 26.74 9.82
C SER A 147 -34.39 26.85 8.69
N SER A 148 -35.02 25.73 8.34
CA SER A 148 -36.21 25.75 7.51
C SER A 148 -37.28 26.42 8.34
N THR A 149 -37.43 27.73 8.18
CA THR A 149 -38.60 28.48 8.68
C THR A 149 -39.78 28.05 7.84
N PRO A 150 -40.88 27.68 8.47
CA PRO A 150 -42.10 27.24 7.78
C PRO A 150 -42.73 28.36 6.95
#